data_afa576897ee306a245895d9ea3b8cb8c
#
_entry.id   afa576897ee306a245895d9ea3b8cb8c
#
_cell.length_a   1.000
_cell.length_b   1.000
_cell.length_c   1.000
_cell.angle_alpha   90.00
_cell.angle_beta   90.00
_cell.angle_gamma   90.00
#
_symmetry.space_group_name_H-M   'P 1'
#
loop_
_entity.id
_entity.type
_entity.pdbx_description
1 polymer ?
#
loop_
_entity_poly.entity_id
_entity_poly.type
_entity_poly.pdbx_seq_one_letter_code
_entity_poly.pdbx_strand_id
1 'polypeptide(L)'
;MKHLFLLLTLLSFSLTALAQQKVTGKVKDSSGEPVIGASVVVKGNNTMGTITDFDGNFMLDVPTKSVLVISYIGYVTQEVPTVGKKSLEIILKEDTKTLDEVVVIGYGTQRKGDVTSSVASVKADNFVKGAVKDVGQLIQGKVAGLAITNPNGDPTGSTQIRLRGTNTIGGANTAPLVLIDGIPGELGTVAPEDVESVDVLKDGSAAAIYGTRGTNGVILITTKQAKGVDINQVEYNGYVSTSLIAKKLDMLNADEFRTLYPDQDHGADTDWIDEISRTPISHVHNLSLMGGNSKTNYIANLNYASRQGIMKKSDFESFQGRIEVTHRMFDDKLKLKFGLFGKKNQMESTTSGGSFRGWVYGQATRRNPTDPVRNEDGTWNENVSKFEYENPLALLYEAEGNVKKTQLRYNGNIVYNPITDLTLSAVFSYIRDNMNRGYGETLSHISALRDGLAGWSSVGAYTKMEKLMELTAQYNKEIGAHKFSVLGGYSYNETDFEELWIDNYGFQDDYFGGWHNIGIGSALKDGKANIGSKKTPTNLIGFFGRATYSFKNRYLLMGALRYEGASQL
;
A
#
# COMPACT_ATOMS: atom_id res chain seq x y z
N MET A 1 -0.01 -61.26 25.42
CA MET A 1 -0.24 -60.54 24.16
C MET A 1 -0.09 -59.02 24.29
N LYS A 2 -0.61 -58.34 25.33
CA LYS A 2 -0.49 -56.88 25.49
C LYS A 2 0.96 -56.35 25.63
N HIS A 3 1.83 -57.10 26.31
CA HIS A 3 3.25 -56.69 26.48
C HIS A 3 4.10 -56.93 25.23
N LEU A 4 3.73 -57.88 24.37
CA LEU A 4 4.43 -58.16 23.10
C LEU A 4 4.08 -57.04 22.06
N PHE A 5 2.85 -56.52 22.08
CA PHE A 5 2.43 -55.42 21.23
C PHE A 5 3.09 -54.09 21.63
N LEU A 6 3.30 -53.87 22.94
CA LEU A 6 3.99 -52.68 23.44
C LEU A 6 5.50 -52.72 23.11
N LEU A 7 6.11 -53.92 23.12
CA LEU A 7 7.51 -54.07 22.72
C LEU A 7 7.70 -53.88 21.20
N LEU A 8 6.76 -54.35 20.38
CA LEU A 8 6.79 -54.13 18.93
C LEU A 8 6.57 -52.67 18.55
N THR A 9 5.70 -51.95 19.27
CA THR A 9 5.48 -50.49 19.04
C THR A 9 6.69 -49.67 19.52
N LEU A 10 7.36 -50.05 20.61
CA LEU A 10 8.62 -49.40 21.02
C LEU A 10 9.79 -49.70 20.07
N LEU A 11 9.84 -50.90 19.47
CA LEU A 11 10.84 -51.25 18.50
C LEU A 11 10.65 -50.57 17.13
N SER A 12 9.40 -50.28 16.75
CA SER A 12 9.11 -49.55 15.52
C SER A 12 9.38 -48.03 15.62
N PHE A 13 9.40 -47.45 16.83
CA PHE A 13 9.76 -46.05 17.05
C PHE A 13 11.28 -45.79 17.08
N SER A 14 12.12 -46.84 17.27
CA SER A 14 13.57 -46.70 17.33
C SER A 14 14.29 -46.78 15.96
N LEU A 15 13.55 -46.96 14.85
CA LEU A 15 14.13 -47.14 13.51
C LEU A 15 14.14 -45.89 12.63
N THR A 16 13.70 -44.72 13.14
CA THR A 16 13.89 -43.45 12.44
C THR A 16 15.07 -42.63 12.98
N ALA A 17 16.23 -43.28 13.16
CA ALA A 17 17.47 -42.52 13.21
C ALA A 17 17.70 -41.94 11.79
N LEU A 18 17.29 -40.69 11.55
CA LEU A 18 17.66 -39.97 10.35
C LEU A 18 19.18 -39.86 10.30
N ALA A 19 19.80 -40.72 9.50
CA ALA A 19 21.25 -40.70 9.30
C ALA A 19 21.60 -39.30 8.73
N GLN A 20 22.22 -38.47 9.54
CA GLN A 20 22.78 -37.19 9.10
C GLN A 20 24.13 -37.46 8.47
N GLN A 21 24.41 -36.80 7.38
CA GLN A 21 25.67 -36.84 6.67
C GLN A 21 26.32 -35.44 6.76
N LYS A 22 27.57 -35.40 7.20
CA LYS A 22 28.37 -34.19 7.19
C LYS A 22 28.85 -33.92 5.77
N VAL A 23 28.44 -32.80 5.19
CA VAL A 23 28.84 -32.33 3.86
C VAL A 23 29.71 -31.11 4.01
N THR A 24 30.88 -31.12 3.39
CA THR A 24 31.76 -29.95 3.27
C THR A 24 31.82 -29.53 1.83
N GLY A 25 32.15 -28.27 1.57
CA GLY A 25 32.34 -27.83 0.20
C GLY A 25 33.02 -26.48 0.11
N LYS A 26 33.35 -26.10 -1.12
CA LYS A 26 33.93 -24.82 -1.45
C LYS A 26 33.12 -24.16 -2.57
N VAL A 27 32.75 -22.90 -2.39
CA VAL A 27 32.02 -22.09 -3.37
C VAL A 27 32.97 -21.09 -3.98
N LYS A 28 33.07 -21.09 -5.30
CA LYS A 28 33.89 -20.19 -6.09
C LYS A 28 33.03 -19.51 -7.16
N ASP A 29 33.47 -18.39 -7.69
CA ASP A 29 32.91 -17.80 -8.89
C ASP A 29 33.53 -18.40 -10.18
N SER A 30 33.07 -17.90 -11.34
CA SER A 30 33.57 -18.34 -12.66
C SER A 30 35.02 -17.92 -12.93
N SER A 31 35.61 -17.01 -12.16
CA SER A 31 37.02 -16.61 -12.23
C SER A 31 37.91 -17.46 -11.29
N GLY A 32 37.30 -18.29 -10.43
CA GLY A 32 37.98 -19.13 -9.45
C GLY A 32 38.18 -18.48 -8.08
N GLU A 33 37.72 -17.25 -7.89
CA GLU A 33 37.76 -16.52 -6.62
C GLU A 33 36.74 -17.09 -5.62
N PRO A 34 37.08 -17.19 -4.30
CA PRO A 34 36.15 -17.70 -3.30
C PRO A 34 34.97 -16.75 -3.09
N VAL A 35 33.75 -17.29 -3.06
CA VAL A 35 32.53 -16.51 -2.76
C VAL A 35 32.28 -16.54 -1.26
N ILE A 36 32.51 -15.39 -0.60
CA ILE A 36 32.39 -15.22 0.85
C ILE A 36 30.96 -14.89 1.22
N GLY A 37 30.39 -15.55 2.23
CA GLY A 37 29.03 -15.26 2.72
C GLY A 37 27.90 -15.82 1.83
N ALA A 38 28.20 -16.74 0.91
CA ALA A 38 27.17 -17.44 0.14
C ALA A 38 26.29 -18.28 1.08
N SER A 39 24.98 -18.19 0.92
CA SER A 39 24.02 -18.98 1.68
C SER A 39 23.95 -20.40 1.13
N VAL A 40 24.06 -21.39 2.00
CA VAL A 40 23.95 -22.83 1.70
C VAL A 40 22.87 -23.42 2.58
N VAL A 41 21.70 -23.76 2.02
CA VAL A 41 20.54 -24.26 2.77
C VAL A 41 20.04 -25.58 2.19
N VAL A 42 19.39 -26.40 3.01
CA VAL A 42 18.75 -27.65 2.55
C VAL A 42 17.41 -27.29 1.87
N LYS A 43 17.21 -27.79 0.65
CA LYS A 43 15.96 -27.58 -0.10
C LYS A 43 14.75 -28.08 0.70
N GLY A 44 13.77 -27.19 0.91
CA GLY A 44 12.57 -27.50 1.67
C GLY A 44 12.70 -27.38 3.20
N ASN A 45 13.89 -27.03 3.72
CA ASN A 45 14.10 -26.78 5.15
C ASN A 45 15.06 -25.60 5.35
N ASN A 46 14.50 -24.39 5.43
CA ASN A 46 15.26 -23.15 5.56
C ASN A 46 15.91 -22.95 6.95
N THR A 47 15.62 -23.82 7.92
CA THR A 47 16.28 -23.79 9.25
C THR A 47 17.60 -24.56 9.27
N MET A 48 17.84 -25.42 8.26
CA MET A 48 19.09 -26.18 8.10
C MET A 48 19.95 -25.50 7.02
N GLY A 49 20.87 -24.65 7.44
CA GLY A 49 21.74 -23.92 6.53
C GLY A 49 22.98 -23.37 7.22
N THR A 50 23.93 -22.93 6.41
CA THR A 50 25.17 -22.25 6.81
C THR A 50 25.53 -21.19 5.77
N ILE A 51 26.57 -20.41 6.03
CA ILE A 51 27.19 -19.48 5.08
C ILE A 51 28.65 -19.88 4.83
N THR A 52 29.19 -19.52 3.67
CA THR A 52 30.60 -19.72 3.35
C THR A 52 31.51 -18.76 4.11
N ASP A 53 32.69 -19.27 4.52
CA ASP A 53 33.75 -18.51 5.18
C ASP A 53 34.56 -17.62 4.20
N PHE A 54 35.63 -16.99 4.70
CA PHE A 54 36.52 -16.12 3.91
C PHE A 54 37.25 -16.82 2.76
N ASP A 55 37.40 -18.13 2.83
CA ASP A 55 38.01 -18.97 1.78
C ASP A 55 36.95 -19.62 0.88
N GLY A 56 35.66 -19.29 1.07
CA GLY A 56 34.53 -19.85 0.35
C GLY A 56 34.13 -21.27 0.83
N ASN A 57 34.66 -21.76 1.96
CA ASN A 57 34.33 -23.08 2.45
C ASN A 57 33.05 -23.06 3.28
N PHE A 58 32.34 -24.21 3.27
CA PHE A 58 31.19 -24.43 4.14
C PHE A 58 31.19 -25.84 4.71
N MET A 59 30.48 -26.01 5.81
CA MET A 59 30.25 -27.28 6.45
C MET A 59 28.83 -27.32 7.00
N LEU A 60 28.09 -28.39 6.66
CA LEU A 60 26.69 -28.53 7.05
C LEU A 60 26.35 -30.03 7.28
N ASP A 61 25.65 -30.31 8.37
CA ASP A 61 25.09 -31.63 8.64
C ASP A 61 23.69 -31.72 8.00
N VAL A 62 23.52 -32.66 7.09
CA VAL A 62 22.30 -32.78 6.27
C VAL A 62 21.75 -34.21 6.29
N PRO A 63 20.43 -34.41 6.13
CA PRO A 63 19.87 -35.75 5.91
C PRO A 63 20.47 -36.41 4.67
N THR A 64 20.63 -37.75 4.71
CA THR A 64 21.05 -38.50 3.53
C THR A 64 20.09 -38.28 2.36
N LYS A 65 20.62 -37.99 1.17
CA LYS A 65 19.88 -37.64 -0.06
C LYS A 65 19.27 -36.23 -0.09
N SER A 66 19.85 -35.28 0.62
CA SER A 66 19.44 -33.87 0.53
C SER A 66 19.92 -33.21 -0.76
N VAL A 67 19.24 -32.14 -1.13
CA VAL A 67 19.67 -31.19 -2.14
C VAL A 67 20.02 -29.88 -1.43
N LEU A 68 21.21 -29.35 -1.67
CA LEU A 68 21.61 -28.02 -1.19
C LEU A 68 21.21 -26.98 -2.20
N VAL A 69 20.68 -25.87 -1.72
CA VAL A 69 20.42 -24.65 -2.48
C VAL A 69 21.49 -23.64 -2.10
N ILE A 70 22.32 -23.26 -3.05
CA ILE A 70 23.41 -22.33 -2.86
C ILE A 70 23.03 -21.02 -3.57
N SER A 71 23.03 -19.92 -2.83
CA SER A 71 22.67 -18.61 -3.37
C SER A 71 23.60 -17.51 -2.84
N TYR A 72 23.90 -16.55 -3.71
CA TYR A 72 24.63 -15.34 -3.37
C TYR A 72 24.17 -14.18 -4.24
N ILE A 73 24.23 -12.97 -3.74
CA ILE A 73 23.78 -11.77 -4.47
C ILE A 73 24.64 -11.59 -5.72
N GLY A 74 23.99 -11.49 -6.90
CA GLY A 74 24.68 -11.36 -8.18
C GLY A 74 25.04 -12.66 -8.87
N TYR A 75 24.64 -13.81 -8.32
CA TYR A 75 24.90 -15.13 -8.88
C TYR A 75 23.63 -15.97 -9.04
N VAL A 76 23.63 -16.83 -10.05
CA VAL A 76 22.53 -17.79 -10.29
C VAL A 76 22.49 -18.81 -9.16
N THR A 77 21.35 -18.92 -8.50
CA THR A 77 21.11 -19.94 -7.48
C THR A 77 21.30 -21.35 -8.07
N GLN A 78 22.08 -22.18 -7.41
CA GLN A 78 22.31 -23.57 -7.82
C GLN A 78 21.74 -24.57 -6.83
N GLU A 79 21.18 -25.66 -7.37
CA GLU A 79 20.74 -26.81 -6.58
C GLU A 79 21.72 -27.96 -6.79
N VAL A 80 22.34 -28.45 -5.70
CA VAL A 80 23.37 -29.47 -5.75
C VAL A 80 22.97 -30.69 -4.89
N PRO A 81 22.78 -31.87 -5.47
CA PRO A 81 22.49 -33.09 -4.70
C PRO A 81 23.72 -33.57 -3.92
N THR A 82 23.49 -33.98 -2.66
CA THR A 82 24.53 -34.43 -1.75
C THR A 82 24.77 -35.96 -1.79
N VAL A 83 23.97 -36.70 -2.59
CA VAL A 83 24.01 -38.17 -2.64
C VAL A 83 25.41 -38.66 -3.05
N GLY A 84 26.04 -39.45 -2.17
CA GLY A 84 27.36 -40.06 -2.41
C GLY A 84 28.54 -39.09 -2.35
N LYS A 85 28.34 -37.84 -1.99
CA LYS A 85 29.39 -36.80 -1.96
C LYS A 85 29.57 -36.26 -0.55
N LYS A 86 30.78 -36.35 -0.03
CA LYS A 86 31.19 -35.78 1.27
C LYS A 86 31.83 -34.40 1.12
N SER A 87 32.35 -34.09 -0.08
CA SER A 87 32.93 -32.80 -0.41
C SER A 87 32.37 -32.33 -1.75
N LEU A 88 32.01 -31.05 -1.85
CA LEU A 88 31.42 -30.41 -3.01
C LEU A 88 32.30 -29.22 -3.44
N GLU A 89 32.60 -29.15 -4.72
CA GLU A 89 33.13 -27.90 -5.32
C GLU A 89 32.03 -27.29 -6.18
N ILE A 90 31.67 -26.05 -5.88
CA ILE A 90 30.53 -25.36 -6.47
C ILE A 90 31.04 -24.08 -7.13
N ILE A 91 30.81 -23.95 -8.43
CA ILE A 91 31.15 -22.75 -9.19
C ILE A 91 29.85 -22.03 -9.46
N LEU A 92 29.64 -20.88 -8.80
CA LEU A 92 28.51 -20.00 -9.07
C LEU A 92 28.77 -19.21 -10.35
N LYS A 93 27.78 -19.22 -11.23
CA LYS A 93 27.79 -18.39 -12.43
C LYS A 93 27.17 -17.03 -12.10
N GLU A 94 27.77 -15.96 -12.55
CA GLU A 94 27.19 -14.64 -12.44
C GLU A 94 25.77 -14.63 -13.05
N ASP A 95 24.84 -14.04 -12.32
CA ASP A 95 23.47 -13.90 -12.81
C ASP A 95 23.40 -12.74 -13.82
N THR A 96 23.75 -13.05 -15.06
CA THR A 96 23.60 -12.11 -16.18
C THR A 96 22.15 -11.71 -16.43
N LYS A 97 21.17 -12.43 -15.86
CA LYS A 97 19.75 -12.04 -15.93
C LYS A 97 19.45 -10.77 -15.14
N THR A 98 20.24 -10.44 -14.11
CA THR A 98 20.11 -9.15 -13.40
C THR A 98 20.46 -7.97 -14.30
N LEU A 99 21.30 -8.14 -15.32
CA LEU A 99 21.60 -7.11 -16.33
C LEU A 99 20.50 -6.98 -17.39
N ASP A 100 19.71 -8.02 -17.58
CA ASP A 100 18.57 -8.02 -18.50
C ASP A 100 17.24 -7.67 -17.80
N GLU A 101 17.26 -7.43 -16.49
CA GLU A 101 16.08 -6.98 -15.75
C GLU A 101 15.61 -5.63 -16.30
N VAL A 102 14.37 -5.62 -16.79
CA VAL A 102 13.73 -4.42 -17.33
C VAL A 102 13.02 -3.71 -16.19
N VAL A 103 13.33 -2.44 -16.00
CA VAL A 103 12.66 -1.55 -15.04
C VAL A 103 11.81 -0.54 -15.78
N VAL A 104 10.68 -0.18 -15.20
CA VAL A 104 9.83 0.90 -15.72
C VAL A 104 10.47 2.22 -15.32
N ILE A 105 10.76 3.07 -16.29
CA ILE A 105 11.33 4.40 -16.08
C ILE A 105 10.55 5.44 -16.86
N GLY A 106 9.58 6.03 -16.25
CA GLY A 106 8.76 7.01 -16.94
C GLY A 106 7.96 6.39 -18.09
N TYR A 107 7.93 7.05 -19.20
CA TYR A 107 7.26 6.57 -20.41
C TYR A 107 8.13 5.53 -21.14
N GLY A 108 8.08 4.29 -20.69
CA GLY A 108 8.81 3.18 -21.28
C GLY A 108 9.55 2.30 -20.27
N THR A 109 10.20 1.29 -20.80
CA THR A 109 11.00 0.35 -20.04
C THR A 109 12.44 0.42 -20.50
N GLN A 110 13.39 0.29 -19.57
CA GLN A 110 14.83 0.16 -19.90
C GLN A 110 15.41 -1.04 -19.15
N ARG A 111 16.52 -1.57 -19.67
CA ARG A 111 17.30 -2.55 -18.93
C ARG A 111 17.89 -1.88 -17.70
N LYS A 112 17.85 -2.54 -16.56
CA LYS A 112 18.35 -2.02 -15.29
C LYS A 112 19.82 -1.55 -15.38
N GLY A 113 20.63 -2.28 -16.14
CA GLY A 113 22.03 -1.92 -16.39
C GLY A 113 22.22 -0.65 -17.23
N ASP A 114 21.21 -0.22 -17.99
CA ASP A 114 21.26 0.98 -18.84
C ASP A 114 20.68 2.22 -18.12
N VAL A 115 20.15 2.06 -16.91
CA VAL A 115 19.55 3.13 -16.13
C VAL A 115 20.62 3.88 -15.35
N THR A 116 20.85 5.15 -15.71
CA THR A 116 21.82 6.02 -15.04
C THR A 116 21.30 6.64 -13.74
N SER A 117 20.00 6.53 -13.50
CA SER A 117 19.31 7.13 -12.36
C SER A 117 19.07 6.11 -11.23
N SER A 118 18.91 6.62 -10.00
CA SER A 118 18.68 5.78 -8.81
C SER A 118 17.25 5.24 -8.82
N VAL A 119 17.08 4.02 -9.32
CA VAL A 119 15.80 3.28 -9.32
C VAL A 119 15.91 2.09 -8.38
N ALA A 120 14.91 1.90 -7.53
CA ALA A 120 14.77 0.69 -6.73
C ALA A 120 13.51 -0.06 -7.18
N SER A 121 13.65 -1.33 -7.49
CA SER A 121 12.57 -2.22 -7.89
C SER A 121 12.31 -3.27 -6.81
N VAL A 122 11.05 -3.46 -6.45
CA VAL A 122 10.61 -4.51 -5.51
C VAL A 122 9.54 -5.33 -6.23
N LYS A 123 9.80 -6.62 -6.41
CA LYS A 123 8.89 -7.58 -7.03
C LYS A 123 8.05 -8.31 -5.98
N ALA A 124 6.97 -8.95 -6.40
CA ALA A 124 6.01 -9.65 -5.54
C ALA A 124 6.67 -10.64 -4.57
N ASP A 125 7.71 -11.36 -5.00
CA ASP A 125 8.44 -12.32 -4.15
C ASP A 125 9.13 -11.66 -2.94
N ASN A 126 9.47 -10.37 -3.07
CA ASN A 126 10.16 -9.58 -2.06
C ASN A 126 9.23 -8.67 -1.25
N PHE A 127 7.93 -8.71 -1.49
CA PHE A 127 6.95 -7.94 -0.74
C PHE A 127 6.88 -8.36 0.73
N VAL A 128 6.50 -7.40 1.58
CA VAL A 128 6.16 -7.71 2.97
C VAL A 128 4.96 -8.64 2.97
N LYS A 129 5.12 -9.81 3.60
CA LYS A 129 4.06 -10.81 3.74
C LYS A 129 3.26 -10.54 5.00
N GLY A 130 1.95 -10.76 4.93
CA GLY A 130 1.03 -10.58 6.05
C GLY A 130 -0.15 -9.67 5.70
N ALA A 131 -0.88 -9.23 6.72
CA ALA A 131 -2.01 -8.34 6.56
C ALA A 131 -1.55 -6.92 6.25
N VAL A 132 -1.43 -6.58 4.97
CA VAL A 132 -1.09 -5.24 4.51
C VAL A 132 -2.34 -4.47 4.08
N LYS A 133 -2.35 -3.17 4.32
CA LYS A 133 -3.49 -2.32 4.07
C LYS A 133 -3.51 -1.76 2.64
N ASP A 134 -2.35 -1.36 2.16
CA ASP A 134 -2.15 -0.77 0.84
C ASP A 134 -0.77 -1.10 0.27
N VAL A 135 -0.55 -0.70 -0.97
CA VAL A 135 0.70 -0.99 -1.71
C VAL A 135 1.94 -0.41 -1.03
N GLY A 136 1.81 0.72 -0.31
CA GLY A 136 2.94 1.29 0.42
C GLY A 136 3.51 0.31 1.43
N GLN A 137 2.66 -0.38 2.18
CA GLN A 137 3.11 -1.36 3.19
C GLN A 137 3.80 -2.59 2.57
N LEU A 138 3.49 -2.97 1.33
CA LEU A 138 4.20 -4.07 0.64
C LEU A 138 5.70 -3.83 0.53
N ILE A 139 6.11 -2.57 0.39
CA ILE A 139 7.50 -2.17 0.17
C ILE A 139 8.14 -1.51 1.39
N GLN A 140 7.47 -1.54 2.55
CA GLN A 140 7.98 -0.96 3.79
C GLN A 140 9.31 -1.63 4.20
N GLY A 141 10.34 -0.81 4.43
CA GLY A 141 11.68 -1.28 4.77
C GLY A 141 12.46 -1.93 3.63
N LYS A 142 11.91 -1.99 2.40
CA LYS A 142 12.57 -2.62 1.24
C LYS A 142 13.35 -1.64 0.35
N VAL A 143 13.06 -0.35 0.47
CA VAL A 143 13.65 0.69 -0.39
C VAL A 143 14.41 1.70 0.46
N ALA A 144 15.72 1.77 0.29
CA ALA A 144 16.55 2.73 1.01
C ALA A 144 16.16 4.18 0.68
N GLY A 145 15.99 5.02 1.72
CA GLY A 145 15.56 6.41 1.61
C GLY A 145 14.06 6.62 1.45
N LEU A 146 13.26 5.55 1.46
CA LEU A 146 11.80 5.61 1.44
C LEU A 146 11.27 5.33 2.85
N ALA A 147 10.72 6.34 3.50
CA ALA A 147 10.04 6.22 4.79
C ALA A 147 8.55 5.98 4.56
N ILE A 148 8.06 4.88 5.10
CA ILE A 148 6.64 4.50 5.04
C ILE A 148 6.14 4.35 6.46
N THR A 149 5.16 5.15 6.83
CA THR A 149 4.58 5.14 8.17
C THR A 149 3.08 4.99 8.11
N ASN A 150 2.55 4.17 9.01
CA ASN A 150 1.13 4.11 9.32
C ASN A 150 0.95 4.72 10.70
N PRO A 151 0.49 5.98 10.79
CA PRO A 151 0.58 6.75 12.03
C PRO A 151 -0.31 6.22 13.17
N ASN A 152 -1.28 5.38 12.85
CA ASN A 152 -2.21 4.80 13.83
C ASN A 152 -2.76 3.46 13.37
N GLY A 153 -3.38 2.70 14.27
CA GLY A 153 -4.08 1.45 13.97
C GLY A 153 -5.44 1.63 13.28
N ASP A 154 -5.71 2.81 12.73
CA ASP A 154 -6.95 3.13 12.02
C ASP A 154 -6.99 2.47 10.63
N PRO A 155 -7.96 1.62 10.34
CA PRO A 155 -8.09 0.99 9.03
C PRO A 155 -8.39 1.99 7.90
N THR A 156 -8.88 3.18 8.23
CA THR A 156 -9.20 4.25 7.26
C THR A 156 -8.06 5.26 7.08
N GLY A 157 -7.09 5.29 8.01
CA GLY A 157 -5.94 6.20 7.97
C GLY A 157 -5.09 5.93 6.72
N SER A 158 -4.59 6.95 6.05
CA SER A 158 -3.72 6.81 4.88
C SER A 158 -2.28 6.49 5.30
N THR A 159 -1.64 5.58 4.56
CA THR A 159 -0.21 5.36 4.67
C THR A 159 0.54 6.60 4.20
N GLN A 160 1.41 7.12 5.04
CA GLN A 160 2.25 8.26 4.70
C GLN A 160 3.57 7.77 4.10
N ILE A 161 3.92 8.32 2.94
CA ILE A 161 5.17 8.01 2.25
C ILE A 161 5.97 9.29 2.06
N ARG A 162 7.26 9.20 2.42
CA ARG A 162 8.24 10.26 2.18
C ARG A 162 9.50 9.66 1.59
N LEU A 163 9.98 10.28 0.52
CA LEU A 163 11.21 9.86 -0.14
C LEU A 163 12.31 10.90 0.13
N ARG A 164 13.43 10.44 0.75
CA ARG A 164 14.60 11.27 1.10
C ARG A 164 14.26 12.48 1.99
N GLY A 165 13.20 12.38 2.81
CA GLY A 165 12.81 13.43 3.75
C GLY A 165 11.79 14.42 3.20
N THR A 166 11.73 15.61 3.82
CA THR A 166 10.83 16.71 3.45
C THR A 166 11.67 17.79 2.75
N ASN A 167 11.29 18.13 1.53
CA ASN A 167 12.01 19.08 0.67
C ASN A 167 11.19 20.35 0.33
N THR A 168 10.08 20.56 1.04
CA THR A 168 9.22 21.73 0.86
C THR A 168 9.01 22.47 2.18
N ILE A 169 8.78 23.79 2.09
CA ILE A 169 8.47 24.68 3.20
C ILE A 169 6.99 25.07 3.09
N GLY A 170 6.27 25.20 4.22
CA GLY A 170 4.92 25.79 4.23
C GLY A 170 3.77 24.84 3.91
N GLY A 171 3.90 23.52 4.21
CA GLY A 171 2.77 22.58 4.17
C GLY A 171 2.37 22.07 2.78
N ALA A 172 3.22 22.29 1.76
CA ALA A 172 3.00 21.71 0.43
C ALA A 172 3.07 20.18 0.47
N ASN A 173 2.47 19.53 -0.52
CA ASN A 173 2.48 18.07 -0.63
C ASN A 173 3.91 17.52 -0.74
N THR A 174 4.32 16.66 0.19
CA THR A 174 5.64 16.02 0.25
C THR A 174 5.63 14.57 -0.22
N ALA A 175 4.47 14.04 -0.60
CA ALA A 175 4.34 12.67 -1.06
C ALA A 175 4.89 12.50 -2.49
N PRO A 176 5.54 11.37 -2.80
CA PRO A 176 5.89 11.00 -4.16
C PRO A 176 4.65 10.90 -5.06
N LEU A 177 4.84 11.16 -6.36
CA LEU A 177 3.82 10.86 -7.36
C LEU A 177 3.62 9.34 -7.46
N VAL A 178 2.38 8.88 -7.35
CA VAL A 178 2.03 7.47 -7.53
C VAL A 178 1.42 7.28 -8.90
N LEU A 179 1.96 6.34 -9.66
CA LEU A 179 1.43 5.93 -10.96
C LEU A 179 1.09 4.44 -10.92
N ILE A 180 -0.11 4.10 -11.38
CA ILE A 180 -0.61 2.72 -11.48
C ILE A 180 -0.76 2.41 -12.96
N ASP A 181 0.08 1.48 -13.46
CA ASP A 181 0.19 1.16 -14.90
C ASP A 181 0.39 2.40 -15.78
N GLY A 182 1.15 3.40 -15.27
CA GLY A 182 1.44 4.66 -15.94
C GLY A 182 0.42 5.78 -15.72
N ILE A 183 -0.68 5.52 -15.02
CA ILE A 183 -1.76 6.50 -14.78
C ILE A 183 -1.66 7.01 -13.33
N PRO A 184 -1.76 8.34 -13.09
CA PRO A 184 -1.81 8.89 -11.75
C PRO A 184 -2.91 8.24 -10.90
N GLY A 185 -2.58 7.95 -9.63
CA GLY A 185 -3.50 7.29 -8.70
C GLY A 185 -3.02 7.37 -7.26
N GLU A 186 -3.73 6.70 -6.37
CA GLU A 186 -3.41 6.63 -4.94
C GLU A 186 -3.06 5.18 -4.55
N LEU A 187 -2.23 5.00 -3.53
CA LEU A 187 -1.81 3.66 -3.05
C LEU A 187 -2.98 2.74 -2.69
N GLY A 188 -4.05 3.33 -2.15
CA GLY A 188 -5.25 2.59 -1.77
C GLY A 188 -6.19 2.25 -2.93
N THR A 189 -5.89 2.64 -4.17
CA THR A 189 -6.74 2.34 -5.34
C THR A 189 -6.39 1.03 -6.05
N VAL A 190 -5.39 0.30 -5.55
CA VAL A 190 -4.99 -1.02 -6.03
C VAL A 190 -4.99 -1.99 -4.86
N ALA A 191 -5.54 -3.19 -5.07
CA ALA A 191 -5.41 -4.26 -4.09
C ALA A 191 -3.94 -4.69 -4.00
N PRO A 192 -3.37 -4.81 -2.78
CA PRO A 192 -2.00 -5.31 -2.62
C PRO A 192 -1.76 -6.66 -3.32
N GLU A 193 -2.77 -7.51 -3.33
CA GLU A 193 -2.75 -8.85 -3.93
C GLU A 193 -2.72 -8.83 -5.46
N ASP A 194 -3.07 -7.69 -6.09
CA ASP A 194 -3.06 -7.49 -7.55
C ASP A 194 -1.77 -6.80 -8.05
N VAL A 195 -0.79 -6.55 -7.17
CA VAL A 195 0.47 -5.92 -7.54
C VAL A 195 1.50 -6.94 -7.99
N GLU A 196 2.18 -6.67 -9.12
CA GLU A 196 3.30 -7.46 -9.63
C GLU A 196 4.66 -6.90 -9.20
N SER A 197 4.84 -5.57 -9.34
CA SER A 197 6.07 -4.88 -8.94
C SER A 197 5.80 -3.43 -8.55
N VAL A 198 6.73 -2.89 -7.77
CA VAL A 198 6.79 -1.46 -7.43
C VAL A 198 8.19 -0.94 -7.71
N ASP A 199 8.30 0.04 -8.61
CA ASP A 199 9.53 0.72 -8.95
C ASP A 199 9.53 2.12 -8.35
N VAL A 200 10.62 2.51 -7.68
CA VAL A 200 10.75 3.81 -7.02
C VAL A 200 11.86 4.62 -7.67
N LEU A 201 11.48 5.71 -8.35
CA LEU A 201 12.39 6.68 -8.94
C LEU A 201 12.78 7.70 -7.88
N LYS A 202 14.03 7.62 -7.42
CA LYS A 202 14.47 8.35 -6.21
C LYS A 202 15.12 9.71 -6.50
N ASP A 203 15.53 9.97 -7.73
CA ASP A 203 16.23 11.20 -8.09
C ASP A 203 15.47 12.02 -9.14
N GLY A 204 15.81 13.30 -9.21
CA GLY A 204 15.17 14.24 -10.11
C GLY A 204 15.40 13.92 -11.59
N SER A 205 16.48 13.21 -11.93
CA SER A 205 16.78 12.88 -13.33
C SER A 205 15.81 11.84 -13.88
N ALA A 206 15.44 10.84 -13.05
CA ALA A 206 14.41 9.87 -13.40
C ALA A 206 13.01 10.48 -13.37
N ALA A 207 12.77 11.39 -12.43
CA ALA A 207 11.45 11.99 -12.21
C ALA A 207 11.17 13.21 -13.11
N ALA A 208 12.22 13.83 -13.70
CA ALA A 208 12.11 15.06 -14.50
C ALA A 208 11.09 14.97 -15.65
N ILE A 209 10.91 13.78 -16.23
CA ILE A 209 9.95 13.56 -17.30
C ILE A 209 8.50 13.70 -16.84
N TYR A 210 8.23 13.61 -15.51
CA TYR A 210 6.92 13.81 -14.89
C TYR A 210 6.69 15.27 -14.43
N GLY A 211 7.70 16.14 -14.63
CA GLY A 211 7.66 17.56 -14.31
C GLY A 211 7.54 17.86 -12.83
N THR A 212 6.84 18.94 -12.51
CA THR A 212 6.65 19.41 -11.12
C THR A 212 6.02 18.38 -10.21
N ARG A 213 5.16 17.49 -10.72
CA ARG A 213 4.54 16.39 -9.96
C ARG A 213 5.55 15.34 -9.48
N GLY A 214 6.67 15.18 -10.21
CA GLY A 214 7.73 14.21 -9.88
C GLY A 214 8.80 14.72 -8.92
N THR A 215 8.70 15.95 -8.41
CA THR A 215 9.75 16.60 -7.58
C THR A 215 10.08 15.81 -6.31
N ASN A 216 9.07 15.16 -5.71
CA ASN A 216 9.23 14.35 -4.50
C ASN A 216 9.56 12.87 -4.80
N GLY A 217 9.93 12.56 -6.05
CA GLY A 217 10.11 11.21 -6.57
C GLY A 217 8.83 10.61 -7.12
N VAL A 218 8.96 9.41 -7.69
CA VAL A 218 7.83 8.72 -8.34
C VAL A 218 7.81 7.26 -7.91
N ILE A 219 6.62 6.76 -7.59
CA ILE A 219 6.34 5.36 -7.30
C ILE A 219 5.51 4.80 -8.46
N LEU A 220 6.07 3.84 -9.18
CA LEU A 220 5.44 3.16 -10.30
C LEU A 220 4.93 1.81 -9.82
N ILE A 221 3.63 1.59 -9.84
CA ILE A 221 2.98 0.35 -9.47
C ILE A 221 2.57 -0.36 -10.75
N THR A 222 3.10 -1.56 -10.95
CA THR A 222 2.68 -2.44 -12.04
C THR A 222 1.74 -3.49 -11.49
N THR A 223 0.55 -3.59 -12.06
CA THR A 223 -0.43 -4.60 -11.68
C THR A 223 -0.18 -5.92 -12.42
N LYS A 224 -0.68 -7.03 -11.83
CA LYS A 224 -0.62 -8.35 -12.47
C LYS A 224 -1.24 -8.30 -13.86
N GLN A 225 -0.65 -9.03 -14.79
CA GLN A 225 -1.09 -9.14 -16.18
C GLN A 225 -1.11 -10.61 -16.61
N ALA A 226 -2.01 -10.93 -17.52
CA ALA A 226 -2.00 -12.24 -18.16
C ALA A 226 -0.79 -12.33 -19.10
N LYS A 227 0.20 -13.15 -18.76
CA LYS A 227 1.45 -13.35 -19.54
C LYS A 227 1.53 -14.79 -20.02
N GLY A 228 1.82 -14.99 -21.29
CA GLY A 228 2.04 -16.31 -21.89
C GLY A 228 1.11 -16.60 -23.07
N VAL A 229 1.20 -17.82 -23.60
CA VAL A 229 0.36 -18.34 -24.69
C VAL A 229 -0.62 -19.34 -24.06
N ASP A 230 -1.90 -19.26 -24.44
CA ASP A 230 -2.96 -20.15 -23.98
C ASP A 230 -3.10 -20.20 -22.42
N ILE A 231 -3.27 -19.00 -21.83
CA ILE A 231 -3.46 -18.85 -20.39
C ILE A 231 -4.90 -19.21 -20.02
N ASN A 232 -5.05 -19.98 -18.95
CA ASN A 232 -6.33 -20.24 -18.28
C ASN A 232 -6.04 -20.49 -16.81
N GLN A 233 -6.04 -19.40 -16.00
CA GLN A 233 -5.64 -19.43 -14.62
C GLN A 233 -6.66 -18.73 -13.73
N VAL A 234 -6.99 -19.37 -12.61
CA VAL A 234 -7.76 -18.82 -11.51
C VAL A 234 -6.87 -18.78 -10.28
N GLU A 235 -6.74 -17.63 -9.67
CA GLU A 235 -5.96 -17.43 -8.46
C GLU A 235 -6.87 -16.83 -7.38
N TYR A 236 -6.93 -17.47 -6.23
CA TYR A 236 -7.60 -16.96 -5.05
C TYR A 236 -6.60 -16.78 -3.92
N ASN A 237 -6.59 -15.57 -3.34
CA ASN A 237 -5.81 -15.22 -2.16
C ASN A 237 -6.74 -14.65 -1.10
N GLY A 238 -6.70 -15.21 0.10
CA GLY A 238 -7.52 -14.71 1.21
C GLY A 238 -6.83 -14.92 2.55
N TYR A 239 -7.14 -14.05 3.49
CA TYR A 239 -6.66 -14.18 4.86
C TYR A 239 -7.64 -13.56 5.86
N VAL A 240 -7.52 -14.01 7.11
CA VAL A 240 -8.13 -13.42 8.30
C VAL A 240 -7.01 -12.93 9.19
N SER A 241 -7.16 -11.77 9.78
CA SER A 241 -6.18 -11.20 10.68
C SER A 241 -6.83 -10.54 11.89
N THR A 242 -6.07 -10.47 12.98
CA THR A 242 -6.38 -9.69 14.17
C THR A 242 -5.21 -8.77 14.50
N SER A 243 -5.47 -7.73 15.27
CA SER A 243 -4.46 -6.77 15.72
C SER A 243 -4.55 -6.56 17.22
N LEU A 244 -3.41 -6.35 17.84
CA LEU A 244 -3.29 -6.06 19.26
C LEU A 244 -2.52 -4.77 19.46
N ILE A 245 -2.75 -4.08 20.58
CA ILE A 245 -1.94 -2.92 20.98
C ILE A 245 -0.55 -3.44 21.35
N ALA A 246 0.46 -3.08 20.57
CA ALA A 246 1.83 -3.53 20.81
C ALA A 246 2.45 -2.94 22.08
N LYS A 247 2.06 -1.68 22.42
CA LYS A 247 2.50 -0.98 23.63
C LYS A 247 1.46 0.05 24.01
N LYS A 248 0.94 -0.03 25.22
CA LYS A 248 0.15 1.02 25.88
C LYS A 248 1.09 2.09 26.45
N LEU A 249 0.60 3.31 26.60
CA LEU A 249 1.26 4.31 27.42
C LEU A 249 1.26 3.82 28.87
N ASP A 250 2.36 4.06 29.56
CA ASP A 250 2.48 3.82 31.00
C ASP A 250 1.77 4.97 31.73
N MET A 251 0.60 4.68 32.28
CA MET A 251 -0.27 5.64 32.95
C MET A 251 -0.61 5.14 34.34
N LEU A 252 -0.94 6.06 35.24
CA LEU A 252 -1.42 5.71 36.56
C LEU A 252 -2.70 4.88 36.46
N ASN A 253 -2.73 3.73 37.10
CA ASN A 253 -3.96 3.00 37.35
C ASN A 253 -4.76 3.67 38.51
N ALA A 254 -5.98 3.18 38.77
CA ALA A 254 -6.84 3.80 39.79
C ALA A 254 -6.23 3.77 41.22
N ASP A 255 -5.54 2.68 41.58
CA ASP A 255 -4.93 2.55 42.92
C ASP A 255 -3.72 3.48 43.10
N GLU A 256 -2.89 3.59 42.09
CA GLU A 256 -1.76 4.55 42.07
C GLU A 256 -2.28 5.98 42.11
N PHE A 257 -3.35 6.28 41.35
CA PHE A 257 -3.96 7.60 41.33
C PHE A 257 -4.56 7.97 42.68
N ARG A 258 -5.31 7.08 43.34
CA ARG A 258 -5.84 7.29 44.72
C ARG A 258 -4.74 7.56 45.71
N THR A 259 -3.61 6.87 45.59
CA THR A 259 -2.47 7.06 46.47
C THR A 259 -1.83 8.44 46.31
N LEU A 260 -1.71 8.93 45.09
CA LEU A 260 -1.06 10.19 44.77
C LEU A 260 -2.00 11.40 44.89
N TYR A 261 -3.29 11.21 44.61
CA TYR A 261 -4.31 12.25 44.52
C TYR A 261 -5.60 11.84 45.25
N PRO A 262 -5.55 11.58 46.59
CA PRO A 262 -6.72 11.06 47.34
C PRO A 262 -7.93 12.01 47.30
N ASP A 263 -7.69 13.32 47.20
CA ASP A 263 -8.76 14.33 47.13
C ASP A 263 -9.47 14.34 45.76
N GLN A 264 -8.96 13.61 44.77
CA GLN A 264 -9.53 13.49 43.42
C GLN A 264 -10.00 12.06 43.14
N ASP A 265 -10.13 11.22 44.14
CA ASP A 265 -10.70 9.87 43.99
C ASP A 265 -12.21 9.95 43.87
N HIS A 266 -12.72 9.42 42.73
CA HIS A 266 -14.14 9.35 42.41
C HIS A 266 -14.72 7.93 42.57
N GLY A 267 -13.93 6.99 43.09
CA GLY A 267 -14.34 5.69 43.55
C GLY A 267 -14.44 4.59 42.50
N ALA A 268 -14.25 4.89 41.21
CA ALA A 268 -14.25 3.89 40.15
C ALA A 268 -12.85 3.31 39.90
N ASP A 269 -12.78 2.27 39.03
CA ASP A 269 -11.55 1.67 38.52
C ASP A 269 -11.73 1.46 37.00
N THR A 270 -11.30 2.43 36.22
CA THR A 270 -11.56 2.49 34.77
C THR A 270 -10.25 2.52 33.98
N ASP A 271 -9.94 1.48 33.23
CA ASP A 271 -8.92 1.53 32.17
C ASP A 271 -9.54 2.14 30.91
N TRP A 272 -9.41 3.44 30.75
CA TRP A 272 -10.00 4.19 29.64
C TRP A 272 -9.50 3.74 28.27
N ILE A 273 -8.28 3.20 28.16
CA ILE A 273 -7.74 2.68 26.90
C ILE A 273 -8.43 1.36 26.55
N ASP A 274 -8.65 0.47 27.51
CA ASP A 274 -9.39 -0.78 27.28
C ASP A 274 -10.85 -0.50 26.94
N GLU A 275 -11.47 0.48 27.59
CA GLU A 275 -12.85 0.85 27.34
C GLU A 275 -13.11 1.31 25.89
N ILE A 276 -12.20 2.03 25.28
CA ILE A 276 -12.33 2.45 23.88
C ILE A 276 -11.81 1.42 22.88
N SER A 277 -11.15 0.37 23.36
CA SER A 277 -10.48 -0.63 22.53
C SER A 277 -11.32 -1.90 22.33
N ARG A 278 -10.98 -2.64 21.29
CA ARG A 278 -11.49 -4.00 21.01
C ARG A 278 -10.40 -4.85 20.34
N THR A 279 -10.57 -6.15 20.35
CA THR A 279 -9.82 -7.07 19.49
C THR A 279 -10.47 -7.10 18.11
N PRO A 280 -9.89 -6.47 17.10
CA PRO A 280 -10.48 -6.40 15.77
C PRO A 280 -10.31 -7.71 15.00
N ILE A 281 -11.27 -8.03 14.15
CA ILE A 281 -11.17 -9.12 13.18
C ILE A 281 -11.30 -8.52 11.78
N SER A 282 -10.30 -8.77 10.95
CA SER A 282 -10.27 -8.29 9.57
C SER A 282 -10.08 -9.46 8.61
N HIS A 283 -10.68 -9.38 7.42
CA HIS A 283 -10.51 -10.39 6.39
C HIS A 283 -10.45 -9.76 5.00
N VAL A 284 -9.71 -10.42 4.13
CA VAL A 284 -9.53 -10.01 2.73
C VAL A 284 -9.71 -11.22 1.83
N HIS A 285 -10.39 -11.02 0.70
CA HIS A 285 -10.62 -12.01 -0.34
C HIS A 285 -10.29 -11.40 -1.69
N ASN A 286 -9.40 -12.03 -2.42
CA ASN A 286 -8.97 -11.60 -3.74
C ASN A 286 -9.07 -12.76 -4.75
N LEU A 287 -9.79 -12.54 -5.83
CA LEU A 287 -9.97 -13.50 -6.91
C LEU A 287 -9.47 -12.89 -8.21
N SER A 288 -8.52 -13.55 -8.86
CA SER A 288 -8.01 -13.17 -10.17
C SER A 288 -8.30 -14.26 -11.19
N LEU A 289 -8.86 -13.86 -12.32
CA LEU A 289 -9.12 -14.69 -13.48
C LEU A 289 -8.24 -14.20 -14.63
N MET A 290 -7.36 -15.03 -15.13
CA MET A 290 -6.45 -14.71 -16.23
C MET A 290 -6.68 -15.67 -17.38
N GLY A 291 -6.86 -15.15 -18.58
CA GLY A 291 -7.10 -15.99 -19.75
C GLY A 291 -6.67 -15.34 -21.05
N GLY A 292 -6.65 -16.16 -22.10
CA GLY A 292 -6.38 -15.70 -23.45
C GLY A 292 -5.26 -16.43 -24.17
N ASN A 293 -4.91 -15.92 -25.32
CA ASN A 293 -3.89 -16.46 -26.22
C ASN A 293 -2.86 -15.40 -26.62
N SER A 294 -1.97 -15.71 -27.57
CA SER A 294 -0.92 -14.79 -28.03
C SER A 294 -1.46 -13.46 -28.58
N LYS A 295 -2.67 -13.44 -29.17
CA LYS A 295 -3.26 -12.24 -29.74
C LYS A 295 -4.12 -11.46 -28.75
N THR A 296 -4.93 -12.16 -27.95
CA THR A 296 -5.85 -11.53 -27.02
C THR A 296 -5.70 -12.16 -25.65
N ASN A 297 -5.42 -11.36 -24.63
CA ASN A 297 -5.42 -11.82 -23.26
C ASN A 297 -6.19 -10.83 -22.36
N TYR A 298 -6.70 -11.35 -21.27
CA TYR A 298 -7.45 -10.58 -20.28
C TYR A 298 -7.11 -10.99 -18.86
N ILE A 299 -7.30 -10.05 -17.96
CA ILE A 299 -7.33 -10.29 -16.53
C ILE A 299 -8.58 -9.62 -15.95
N ALA A 300 -9.27 -10.34 -15.08
CA ALA A 300 -10.32 -9.81 -14.21
C ALA A 300 -9.91 -10.06 -12.78
N ASN A 301 -9.92 -9.03 -11.94
CA ASN A 301 -9.61 -9.11 -10.52
C ASN A 301 -10.78 -8.57 -9.72
N LEU A 302 -11.18 -9.28 -8.66
CA LEU A 302 -12.17 -8.88 -7.68
C LEU A 302 -11.52 -8.94 -6.30
N ASN A 303 -11.63 -7.87 -5.53
CA ASN A 303 -11.11 -7.80 -4.18
C ASN A 303 -12.17 -7.27 -3.23
N TYR A 304 -12.37 -7.97 -2.12
CA TYR A 304 -13.19 -7.53 -0.99
C TYR A 304 -12.34 -7.50 0.27
N ALA A 305 -12.41 -6.42 1.01
CA ALA A 305 -11.71 -6.25 2.27
C ALA A 305 -12.67 -5.66 3.32
N SER A 306 -12.79 -6.35 4.45
CA SER A 306 -13.43 -5.84 5.66
C SER A 306 -12.37 -5.72 6.74
N ARG A 307 -12.18 -4.52 7.26
CA ARG A 307 -11.14 -4.22 8.25
C ARG A 307 -11.73 -3.50 9.44
N GLN A 308 -11.47 -4.05 10.61
CA GLN A 308 -11.80 -3.42 11.88
C GLN A 308 -10.55 -2.76 12.47
N GLY A 309 -10.72 -1.59 13.09
CA GLY A 309 -9.67 -0.97 13.88
C GLY A 309 -9.71 -1.40 15.34
N ILE A 310 -8.60 -1.21 16.05
CA ILE A 310 -8.47 -1.50 17.48
C ILE A 310 -9.44 -0.62 18.30
N MET A 311 -9.65 0.63 17.89
CA MET A 311 -10.66 1.49 18.51
C MET A 311 -12.07 1.03 18.08
N LYS A 312 -13.00 0.98 19.03
CA LYS A 312 -14.42 0.74 18.75
C LYS A 312 -14.96 1.72 17.70
N LYS A 313 -15.96 1.35 16.90
CA LYS A 313 -16.57 2.18 15.84
C LYS A 313 -15.56 2.71 14.79
N SER A 314 -14.63 1.86 14.37
CA SER A 314 -13.64 2.19 13.36
C SER A 314 -13.58 1.13 12.26
N ASP A 315 -14.74 0.87 11.63
CA ASP A 315 -14.88 -0.15 10.59
C ASP A 315 -14.68 0.44 9.19
N PHE A 316 -14.11 -0.39 8.32
CA PHE A 316 -13.85 -0.06 6.93
C PHE A 316 -14.15 -1.25 6.04
N GLU A 317 -14.93 -1.04 5.00
CA GLU A 317 -15.20 -2.01 3.95
C GLU A 317 -14.79 -1.46 2.59
N SER A 318 -14.23 -2.32 1.76
CA SER A 318 -13.85 -2.00 0.39
C SER A 318 -14.20 -3.14 -0.55
N PHE A 319 -14.89 -2.83 -1.62
CA PHE A 319 -15.09 -3.71 -2.75
C PHE A 319 -14.52 -3.04 -4.00
N GLN A 320 -13.66 -3.76 -4.73
CA GLN A 320 -13.09 -3.25 -5.97
C GLN A 320 -13.01 -4.34 -7.03
N GLY A 321 -13.11 -3.94 -8.28
CA GLY A 321 -12.98 -4.80 -9.43
C GLY A 321 -12.21 -4.13 -10.55
N ARG A 322 -11.38 -4.92 -11.24
CA ARG A 322 -10.61 -4.51 -12.40
C ARG A 322 -10.79 -5.53 -13.52
N ILE A 323 -11.02 -5.05 -14.72
CA ILE A 323 -10.95 -5.85 -15.95
C ILE A 323 -9.99 -5.14 -16.89
N GLU A 324 -9.07 -5.90 -17.46
CA GLU A 324 -8.14 -5.41 -18.46
C GLU A 324 -8.07 -6.40 -19.62
N VAL A 325 -8.16 -5.89 -20.84
CA VAL A 325 -8.05 -6.67 -22.08
C VAL A 325 -6.95 -6.07 -22.92
N THR A 326 -6.06 -6.92 -23.39
CA THR A 326 -5.01 -6.57 -24.35
C THR A 326 -5.22 -7.34 -25.63
N HIS A 327 -5.23 -6.64 -26.77
CA HIS A 327 -5.34 -7.24 -28.09
C HIS A 327 -4.17 -6.79 -28.98
N ARG A 328 -3.55 -7.74 -29.72
CA ARG A 328 -2.42 -7.51 -30.60
C ARG A 328 -2.85 -7.81 -32.03
N MET A 329 -2.47 -6.92 -32.94
CA MET A 329 -2.85 -6.96 -34.35
C MET A 329 -1.64 -6.70 -35.26
N PHE A 330 -1.74 -7.08 -36.51
CA PHE A 330 -0.75 -6.80 -37.56
C PHE A 330 0.66 -7.29 -37.19
N ASP A 331 0.77 -8.56 -36.78
CA ASP A 331 2.02 -9.20 -36.35
C ASP A 331 2.70 -8.40 -35.22
N ASP A 332 1.91 -8.12 -34.19
CA ASP A 332 2.31 -7.36 -32.97
C ASP A 332 2.68 -5.88 -33.19
N LYS A 333 2.50 -5.35 -34.42
CA LYS A 333 2.74 -3.93 -34.71
C LYS A 333 1.78 -2.99 -33.99
N LEU A 334 0.54 -3.44 -33.75
CA LEU A 334 -0.47 -2.67 -33.04
C LEU A 334 -0.92 -3.45 -31.80
N LYS A 335 -0.76 -2.83 -30.61
CA LYS A 335 -1.25 -3.35 -29.34
C LYS A 335 -2.28 -2.37 -28.76
N LEU A 336 -3.47 -2.86 -28.53
CA LEU A 336 -4.56 -2.14 -27.89
C LEU A 336 -4.77 -2.72 -26.50
N LYS A 337 -4.80 -1.85 -25.48
CA LYS A 337 -5.09 -2.23 -24.11
C LYS A 337 -6.23 -1.36 -23.60
N PHE A 338 -7.28 -1.99 -23.10
CA PHE A 338 -8.40 -1.33 -22.47
C PHE A 338 -8.56 -1.83 -21.04
N GLY A 339 -8.77 -0.91 -20.10
CA GLY A 339 -8.97 -1.21 -18.69
C GLY A 339 -10.19 -0.50 -18.12
N LEU A 340 -10.92 -1.21 -17.28
CA LEU A 340 -12.02 -0.72 -16.45
C LEU A 340 -11.71 -1.06 -14.99
N PHE A 341 -11.81 -0.09 -14.12
CA PHE A 341 -11.68 -0.26 -12.68
C PHE A 341 -12.84 0.41 -11.96
N GLY A 342 -13.41 -0.28 -10.99
CA GLY A 342 -14.43 0.24 -10.10
C GLY A 342 -14.10 -0.07 -8.65
N LYS A 343 -14.34 0.89 -7.76
CA LYS A 343 -14.13 0.74 -6.32
C LYS A 343 -15.25 1.40 -5.54
N LYS A 344 -15.70 0.75 -4.47
CA LYS A 344 -16.60 1.30 -3.46
C LYS A 344 -15.98 1.07 -2.09
N ASN A 345 -15.81 2.15 -1.33
CA ASN A 345 -15.44 2.11 0.08
C ASN A 345 -16.58 2.61 0.93
N GLN A 346 -16.73 2.00 2.10
CA GLN A 346 -17.60 2.46 3.16
C GLN A 346 -16.82 2.44 4.46
N MET A 347 -16.96 3.49 5.26
CA MET A 347 -16.31 3.58 6.56
C MET A 347 -17.21 4.30 7.56
N GLU A 348 -17.16 3.87 8.80
CA GLU A 348 -17.77 4.62 9.89
C GLU A 348 -17.00 5.92 10.11
N SER A 349 -17.75 7.00 10.34
CA SER A 349 -17.21 8.30 10.68
C SER A 349 -17.79 8.72 12.03
N THR A 350 -16.94 8.82 13.01
CA THR A 350 -17.27 9.29 14.37
C THR A 350 -16.82 10.73 14.59
N THR A 351 -16.58 11.46 13.51
CA THR A 351 -16.13 12.86 13.52
C THR A 351 -16.53 13.59 12.24
N SER A 352 -16.74 14.87 12.35
CA SER A 352 -16.95 15.77 11.21
C SER A 352 -15.68 16.03 10.39
N GLY A 353 -14.50 15.78 10.94
CA GLY A 353 -13.19 16.00 10.30
C GLY A 353 -12.13 15.03 10.80
N GLY A 354 -11.08 14.83 10.04
CA GLY A 354 -10.16 13.69 10.05
C GLY A 354 -9.35 13.34 11.29
N SER A 355 -9.51 13.98 12.46
CA SER A 355 -8.60 13.77 13.61
C SER A 355 -9.29 13.27 14.90
N PHE A 356 -10.55 12.92 14.82
CA PHE A 356 -11.36 12.54 15.97
C PHE A 356 -10.84 11.31 16.74
N ARG A 357 -10.32 10.31 16.05
CA ARG A 357 -9.76 9.13 16.72
C ARG A 357 -8.56 9.47 17.57
N GLY A 358 -7.74 10.43 17.12
CA GLY A 358 -6.67 11.01 17.94
C GLY A 358 -7.22 11.78 19.14
N TRP A 359 -8.36 12.46 18.99
CA TRP A 359 -9.04 13.16 20.06
C TRP A 359 -9.59 12.19 21.11
N VAL A 360 -10.33 11.15 20.71
CA VAL A 360 -10.85 10.10 21.62
C VAL A 360 -9.73 9.43 22.40
N TYR A 361 -8.63 9.07 21.75
CA TYR A 361 -7.46 8.51 22.41
C TYR A 361 -6.82 9.52 23.37
N GLY A 362 -6.71 10.78 22.96
CA GLY A 362 -6.22 11.87 23.81
C GLY A 362 -7.07 12.07 25.06
N GLN A 363 -8.40 11.97 24.94
CA GLN A 363 -9.29 12.04 26.12
C GLN A 363 -9.11 10.82 27.02
N ALA A 364 -9.00 9.61 26.48
CA ALA A 364 -8.74 8.41 27.25
C ALA A 364 -7.43 8.49 28.06
N THR A 365 -6.41 9.17 27.53
CA THR A 365 -5.14 9.36 28.25
C THR A 365 -5.14 10.49 29.29
N ARG A 366 -6.13 11.37 29.27
CA ARG A 366 -6.25 12.52 30.20
C ARG A 366 -7.25 12.28 31.32
N ARG A 367 -8.18 11.36 31.10
CA ARG A 367 -9.28 11.10 32.03
C ARG A 367 -8.77 10.44 33.31
N ASN A 368 -9.33 10.86 34.45
CA ASN A 368 -9.04 10.28 35.74
C ASN A 368 -9.46 8.79 35.77
N PRO A 369 -8.55 7.85 36.10
CA PRO A 369 -8.87 6.42 36.14
C PRO A 369 -9.86 6.05 37.27
N THR A 370 -10.15 6.98 38.21
CA THR A 370 -11.18 6.78 39.24
C THR A 370 -12.55 7.35 38.83
N ASP A 371 -12.69 7.95 37.64
CA ASP A 371 -14.00 8.34 37.12
C ASP A 371 -14.77 7.11 36.64
N PRO A 372 -16.06 6.96 36.94
CA PRO A 372 -16.89 5.95 36.34
C PRO A 372 -17.20 6.32 34.88
N VAL A 373 -17.45 5.30 34.04
CA VAL A 373 -17.87 5.49 32.64
C VAL A 373 -19.26 6.14 32.58
N ARG A 374 -20.15 5.71 33.47
CA ARG A 374 -21.53 6.20 33.60
C ARG A 374 -21.85 6.56 35.02
N ASN A 375 -22.75 7.50 35.20
CA ASN A 375 -23.35 7.86 36.48
C ASN A 375 -24.33 6.75 36.94
N GLU A 376 -24.77 6.79 38.18
CA GLU A 376 -25.72 5.83 38.76
C GLU A 376 -27.07 5.80 38.03
N ASP A 377 -27.49 6.91 37.42
CA ASP A 377 -28.71 7.04 36.63
C ASP A 377 -28.55 6.52 35.16
N GLY A 378 -27.36 6.01 34.81
CA GLY A 378 -27.05 5.48 33.49
C GLY A 378 -26.61 6.51 32.46
N THR A 379 -26.63 7.79 32.78
CA THR A 379 -26.09 8.85 31.91
C THR A 379 -24.57 8.77 31.82
N TRP A 380 -23.97 9.37 30.79
CA TRP A 380 -22.52 9.45 30.68
C TRP A 380 -21.94 10.32 31.79
N ASN A 381 -20.86 9.86 32.41
CA ASN A 381 -20.12 10.69 33.34
C ASN A 381 -19.34 11.73 32.56
N GLU A 382 -19.91 12.94 32.42
CA GLU A 382 -19.33 14.07 31.72
C GLU A 382 -19.08 15.23 32.67
N ASN A 383 -17.98 15.96 32.46
CA ASN A 383 -17.71 17.21 33.21
C ASN A 383 -17.86 18.41 32.28
N VAL A 384 -19.08 18.94 32.23
CA VAL A 384 -19.43 20.10 31.37
C VAL A 384 -18.71 21.40 31.74
N SER A 385 -18.09 21.46 32.92
CA SER A 385 -17.33 22.64 33.35
C SER A 385 -15.86 22.62 32.91
N LYS A 386 -15.36 21.47 32.47
CA LYS A 386 -13.97 21.31 32.01
C LYS A 386 -13.93 21.20 30.50
N PHE A 387 -13.13 22.03 29.86
CA PHE A 387 -12.80 21.91 28.46
C PHE A 387 -11.71 20.86 28.26
N GLU A 388 -11.75 20.10 27.16
CA GLU A 388 -10.81 19.02 26.85
C GLU A 388 -10.71 17.92 27.93
N TYR A 389 -11.83 17.58 28.56
CA TYR A 389 -11.96 16.52 29.57
C TYR A 389 -13.25 15.73 29.35
N GLU A 390 -13.41 15.21 28.16
CA GLU A 390 -14.61 14.56 27.68
C GLU A 390 -14.57 13.05 27.94
N ASN A 391 -15.73 12.43 28.08
CA ASN A 391 -15.80 10.97 28.22
C ASN A 391 -15.53 10.31 26.87
N PRO A 392 -14.44 9.54 26.73
CA PRO A 392 -14.05 8.99 25.42
C PRO A 392 -15.04 7.96 24.86
N LEU A 393 -15.79 7.24 25.72
CA LEU A 393 -16.87 6.36 25.26
C LEU A 393 -18.09 7.16 24.80
N ALA A 394 -18.48 8.20 25.53
CA ALA A 394 -19.57 9.07 25.10
C ALA A 394 -19.27 9.67 23.72
N LEU A 395 -18.06 10.13 23.47
CA LEU A 395 -17.65 10.61 22.16
C LEU A 395 -17.84 9.56 21.05
N LEU A 396 -17.61 8.28 21.33
CA LEU A 396 -17.79 7.20 20.36
C LEU A 396 -19.27 6.82 20.14
N TYR A 397 -20.07 6.83 21.21
CA TYR A 397 -21.42 6.28 21.13
C TYR A 397 -22.51 7.35 20.92
N GLU A 398 -22.23 8.61 21.27
CA GLU A 398 -23.13 9.73 21.03
C GLU A 398 -22.86 10.44 19.67
N ALA A 399 -22.06 9.81 18.84
CA ALA A 399 -21.83 10.24 17.47
C ALA A 399 -21.97 9.06 16.51
N GLU A 400 -22.55 9.30 15.35
CA GLU A 400 -22.58 8.35 14.25
C GLU A 400 -22.35 9.03 12.92
N GLY A 401 -21.85 8.28 11.97
CA GLY A 401 -21.68 8.79 10.63
C GLY A 401 -21.17 7.74 9.67
N ASN A 402 -21.22 8.09 8.40
CA ASN A 402 -20.84 7.21 7.33
C ASN A 402 -20.17 8.00 6.20
N VAL A 403 -19.06 7.48 5.70
CA VAL A 403 -18.42 8.00 4.48
C VAL A 403 -18.46 6.92 3.42
N LYS A 404 -19.08 7.21 2.29
CA LYS A 404 -19.14 6.36 1.10
C LYS A 404 -18.33 7.01 -0.01
N LYS A 405 -17.31 6.29 -0.51
CA LYS A 405 -16.50 6.71 -1.67
C LYS A 405 -16.67 5.71 -2.79
N THR A 406 -16.86 6.22 -4.00
CA THR A 406 -16.89 5.41 -5.23
C THR A 406 -15.93 5.98 -6.24
N GLN A 407 -15.15 5.11 -6.88
CA GLN A 407 -14.25 5.47 -7.97
C GLN A 407 -14.56 4.62 -9.20
N LEU A 408 -14.62 5.26 -10.36
CA LEU A 408 -14.63 4.60 -11.65
C LEU A 408 -13.46 5.12 -12.48
N ARG A 409 -12.73 4.22 -13.12
CA ARG A 409 -11.63 4.57 -14.02
C ARG A 409 -11.76 3.78 -15.32
N TYR A 410 -11.68 4.50 -16.41
CA TYR A 410 -11.57 3.96 -17.78
C TYR A 410 -10.20 4.34 -18.31
N ASN A 411 -9.46 3.40 -18.85
CA ASN A 411 -8.16 3.66 -19.46
C ASN A 411 -8.00 2.91 -20.78
N GLY A 412 -7.37 3.57 -21.72
CA GLY A 412 -6.96 3.02 -22.99
C GLY A 412 -5.49 3.27 -23.23
N ASN A 413 -4.79 2.29 -23.78
CA ASN A 413 -3.41 2.43 -24.21
C ASN A 413 -3.28 1.82 -25.62
N ILE A 414 -2.79 2.62 -26.54
CA ILE A 414 -2.52 2.25 -27.93
C ILE A 414 -1.03 2.31 -28.13
N VAL A 415 -0.40 1.21 -28.52
CA VAL A 415 1.02 1.16 -28.88
C VAL A 415 1.12 0.69 -30.31
N TYR A 416 1.78 1.49 -31.16
CA TYR A 416 1.97 1.20 -32.57
C TYR A 416 3.45 1.25 -32.95
N ASN A 417 3.95 0.17 -33.51
CA ASN A 417 5.32 0.00 -33.98
C ASN A 417 5.34 -0.06 -35.53
N PRO A 418 5.34 1.10 -36.23
CA PRO A 418 5.34 1.11 -37.70
C PRO A 418 6.59 0.46 -38.27
N ILE A 419 7.71 0.64 -37.61
CA ILE A 419 9.01 0.00 -37.87
C ILE A 419 9.62 -0.48 -36.57
N THR A 420 10.58 -1.39 -36.65
CA THR A 420 11.20 -2.04 -35.48
C THR A 420 11.79 -1.03 -34.44
N ASP A 421 12.35 0.06 -34.95
CA ASP A 421 13.07 1.04 -34.12
C ASP A 421 12.16 2.15 -33.58
N LEU A 422 10.89 2.27 -34.03
CA LEU A 422 9.97 3.36 -33.66
C LEU A 422 8.72 2.83 -32.95
N THR A 423 8.48 3.35 -31.75
CA THR A 423 7.26 3.09 -30.98
C THR A 423 6.48 4.38 -30.80
N LEU A 424 5.24 4.39 -31.22
CA LEU A 424 4.26 5.44 -30.95
C LEU A 424 3.29 4.94 -29.90
N SER A 425 3.01 5.74 -28.86
CA SER A 425 2.08 5.37 -27.81
C SER A 425 1.10 6.49 -27.52
N ALA A 426 -0.17 6.14 -27.27
CA ALA A 426 -1.21 7.04 -26.82
C ALA A 426 -1.89 6.43 -25.60
N VAL A 427 -1.92 7.15 -24.48
CA VAL A 427 -2.59 6.77 -23.24
C VAL A 427 -3.72 7.74 -22.98
N PHE A 428 -4.90 7.21 -22.67
CA PHE A 428 -6.07 7.96 -22.28
C PHE A 428 -6.59 7.40 -20.96
N SER A 429 -6.96 8.28 -20.05
CA SER A 429 -7.61 7.89 -18.80
C SER A 429 -8.69 8.89 -18.43
N TYR A 430 -9.81 8.37 -17.93
CA TYR A 430 -10.88 9.12 -17.29
C TYR A 430 -11.14 8.51 -15.92
N ILE A 431 -11.06 9.32 -14.87
CA ILE A 431 -11.31 8.92 -13.48
C ILE A 431 -12.42 9.79 -12.94
N ARG A 432 -13.38 9.16 -12.28
CA ARG A 432 -14.42 9.85 -11.51
C ARG A 432 -14.48 9.31 -10.11
N ASP A 433 -14.22 10.19 -9.15
CA ASP A 433 -14.35 9.94 -7.72
C ASP A 433 -15.55 10.69 -7.17
N ASN A 434 -16.40 9.99 -6.42
CA ASN A 434 -17.48 10.61 -5.67
C ASN A 434 -17.36 10.23 -4.20
N MET A 435 -17.64 11.19 -3.32
CA MET A 435 -17.74 10.95 -1.88
C MET A 435 -19.04 11.56 -1.38
N ASN A 436 -19.72 10.80 -0.52
CA ASN A 436 -20.81 11.30 0.30
C ASN A 436 -20.47 11.01 1.76
N ARG A 437 -20.62 12.02 2.61
CA ARG A 437 -20.39 11.93 4.04
C ARG A 437 -21.62 12.43 4.78
N GLY A 438 -22.06 11.67 5.78
CA GLY A 438 -22.99 12.11 6.80
C GLY A 438 -22.38 11.91 8.17
N TYR A 439 -22.67 12.80 9.12
CA TYR A 439 -22.24 12.74 10.50
C TYR A 439 -23.25 13.44 11.39
N GLY A 440 -23.53 12.89 12.55
CA GLY A 440 -24.45 13.47 13.53
C GLY A 440 -24.00 13.17 14.96
N GLU A 441 -24.22 14.13 15.84
CA GLU A 441 -24.05 14.06 17.28
C GLU A 441 -25.43 14.11 17.93
N THR A 442 -25.65 13.27 18.95
CA THR A 442 -26.91 13.18 19.65
C THR A 442 -27.11 14.37 20.62
N LEU A 443 -28.30 14.45 21.22
CA LEU A 443 -28.59 15.40 22.28
C LEU A 443 -27.83 15.10 23.59
N SER A 444 -27.32 13.88 23.74
CA SER A 444 -26.49 13.46 24.88
C SER A 444 -24.98 13.67 24.63
N HIS A 445 -24.59 14.10 23.45
CA HIS A 445 -23.19 14.39 23.14
C HIS A 445 -22.72 15.64 23.93
N ILE A 446 -21.44 15.68 24.27
CA ILE A 446 -20.88 16.79 25.07
C ILE A 446 -21.06 18.18 24.40
N SER A 447 -21.09 18.25 23.08
CA SER A 447 -21.38 19.47 22.32
C SER A 447 -22.80 20.01 22.61
N ALA A 448 -23.77 19.12 22.84
CA ALA A 448 -25.11 19.52 23.23
C ALA A 448 -25.16 19.92 24.71
N LEU A 449 -24.54 19.14 25.57
CA LEU A 449 -24.59 19.33 27.03
C LEU A 449 -23.81 20.58 27.49
N ARG A 450 -22.61 20.80 26.93
CA ARG A 450 -21.72 21.91 27.32
C ARG A 450 -21.96 23.15 26.47
N ASP A 451 -22.05 23.00 25.16
CA ASP A 451 -22.02 24.11 24.21
C ASP A 451 -23.43 24.52 23.76
N GLY A 452 -24.47 23.78 24.19
CA GLY A 452 -25.87 24.07 23.94
C GLY A 452 -26.28 23.90 22.47
N LEU A 453 -25.54 23.08 21.70
CA LEU A 453 -25.81 22.92 20.27
C LEU A 453 -27.07 22.10 19.99
N ALA A 454 -27.60 21.35 20.98
CA ALA A 454 -28.81 20.51 20.86
C ALA A 454 -28.71 19.56 19.63
N GLY A 455 -27.67 18.75 19.60
CA GLY A 455 -27.30 17.92 18.46
C GLY A 455 -26.64 18.71 17.34
N TRP A 456 -25.61 18.14 16.74
CA TRP A 456 -24.88 18.75 15.62
C TRP A 456 -24.79 17.75 14.46
N SER A 457 -24.94 18.20 13.25
CA SER A 457 -24.86 17.32 12.08
C SER A 457 -24.16 17.98 10.92
N SER A 458 -23.48 17.16 10.14
CA SER A 458 -22.74 17.57 8.95
C SER A 458 -23.03 16.64 7.78
N VAL A 459 -23.25 17.21 6.61
CA VAL A 459 -23.33 16.49 5.33
C VAL A 459 -22.32 17.10 4.38
N GLY A 460 -21.58 16.27 3.69
CA GLY A 460 -20.63 16.70 2.67
C GLY A 460 -20.63 15.77 1.47
N ALA A 461 -20.43 16.32 0.30
CA ALA A 461 -20.25 15.57 -0.91
C ALA A 461 -19.20 16.21 -1.80
N TYR A 462 -18.39 15.38 -2.48
CA TYR A 462 -17.55 15.88 -3.56
C TYR A 462 -17.63 14.99 -4.79
N THR A 463 -17.40 15.59 -5.94
CA THR A 463 -17.10 14.91 -7.20
C THR A 463 -15.75 15.42 -7.71
N LYS A 464 -14.84 14.51 -8.00
CA LYS A 464 -13.57 14.79 -8.68
C LYS A 464 -13.54 14.04 -9.99
N MET A 465 -13.29 14.75 -11.08
CA MET A 465 -13.10 14.18 -12.40
C MET A 465 -11.69 14.48 -12.89
N GLU A 466 -11.00 13.45 -13.37
CA GLU A 466 -9.66 13.59 -13.95
C GLU A 466 -9.65 13.02 -15.36
N LYS A 467 -9.10 13.79 -16.31
CA LYS A 467 -8.86 13.37 -17.68
C LYS A 467 -7.38 13.45 -17.97
N LEU A 468 -6.83 12.38 -18.49
CA LEU A 468 -5.43 12.29 -18.89
C LEU A 468 -5.35 11.90 -20.36
N MET A 469 -4.49 12.60 -21.10
CA MET A 469 -4.05 12.19 -22.43
C MET A 469 -2.54 12.33 -22.52
N GLU A 470 -1.86 11.27 -22.92
CA GLU A 470 -0.42 11.28 -23.12
C GLU A 470 -0.07 10.66 -24.46
N LEU A 471 0.71 11.37 -25.25
CA LEU A 471 1.18 10.94 -26.56
C LEU A 471 2.71 10.89 -26.53
N THR A 472 3.29 9.77 -26.95
CA THR A 472 4.74 9.62 -27.00
C THR A 472 5.22 9.00 -28.31
N ALA A 473 6.42 9.41 -28.73
CA ALA A 473 7.15 8.79 -29.81
C ALA A 473 8.55 8.44 -29.29
N GLN A 474 8.95 7.19 -29.37
CA GLN A 474 10.26 6.69 -28.96
C GLN A 474 10.96 6.04 -30.14
N TYR A 475 12.18 6.49 -30.41
CA TYR A 475 13.05 5.90 -31.43
C TYR A 475 14.28 5.29 -30.76
N ASN A 476 14.52 4.00 -31.02
CA ASN A 476 15.66 3.27 -30.47
C ASN A 476 16.53 2.77 -31.64
N LYS A 477 17.84 2.97 -31.55
CA LYS A 477 18.77 2.52 -32.57
C LYS A 477 20.05 1.96 -31.98
N GLU A 478 20.43 0.78 -32.43
CA GLU A 478 21.71 0.16 -32.11
C GLU A 478 22.57 0.10 -33.38
N ILE A 479 23.80 0.64 -33.29
CA ILE A 479 24.78 0.65 -34.40
C ILE A 479 26.12 0.17 -33.82
N GLY A 480 26.42 -1.11 -33.98
CA GLY A 480 27.62 -1.72 -33.39
C GLY A 480 27.61 -1.61 -31.88
N ALA A 481 28.59 -0.92 -31.31
CA ALA A 481 28.70 -0.71 -29.86
C ALA A 481 27.90 0.50 -29.33
N HIS A 482 27.22 1.24 -30.20
CA HIS A 482 26.48 2.45 -29.88
C HIS A 482 24.99 2.17 -29.79
N LYS A 483 24.34 2.59 -28.70
CA LYS A 483 22.90 2.52 -28.51
C LYS A 483 22.36 3.92 -28.27
N PHE A 484 21.33 4.28 -29.02
CA PHE A 484 20.64 5.55 -28.92
C PHE A 484 19.17 5.30 -28.62
N SER A 485 18.59 6.08 -27.71
CA SER A 485 17.16 6.16 -27.52
C SER A 485 16.74 7.61 -27.38
N VAL A 486 15.76 8.03 -28.17
CA VAL A 486 15.17 9.37 -28.11
C VAL A 486 13.66 9.21 -27.91
N LEU A 487 13.14 9.88 -26.89
CA LEU A 487 11.72 9.94 -26.58
C LEU A 487 11.27 11.40 -26.65
N GLY A 488 10.18 11.67 -27.34
CA GLY A 488 9.44 12.93 -27.30
C GLY A 488 7.99 12.67 -26.90
N GLY A 489 7.37 13.59 -26.18
CA GLY A 489 5.99 13.40 -25.74
C GLY A 489 5.24 14.68 -25.41
N TYR A 490 3.93 14.52 -25.38
CA TYR A 490 2.94 15.52 -24.97
C TYR A 490 2.05 14.92 -23.89
N SER A 491 1.70 15.71 -22.89
CA SER A 491 0.76 15.33 -21.84
C SER A 491 -0.26 16.42 -21.59
N TYR A 492 -1.51 16.02 -21.41
CA TYR A 492 -2.61 16.86 -20.98
C TYR A 492 -3.27 16.21 -19.77
N ASN A 493 -3.44 16.96 -18.70
CA ASN A 493 -4.18 16.55 -17.51
C ASN A 493 -5.16 17.63 -17.12
N GLU A 494 -6.42 17.28 -16.97
CA GLU A 494 -7.50 18.14 -16.50
C GLU A 494 -8.09 17.51 -15.24
N THR A 495 -8.23 18.30 -14.18
CA THR A 495 -8.93 17.90 -12.97
C THR A 495 -10.01 18.91 -12.68
N ASP A 496 -11.25 18.45 -12.51
CA ASP A 496 -12.38 19.24 -12.05
C ASP A 496 -12.83 18.70 -10.69
N PHE A 497 -12.77 19.53 -9.66
CA PHE A 497 -13.14 19.19 -8.29
C PHE A 497 -14.29 20.09 -7.85
N GLU A 498 -15.40 19.47 -7.46
CA GLU A 498 -16.57 20.14 -6.91
C GLU A 498 -16.89 19.56 -5.54
N GLU A 499 -17.11 20.41 -4.55
CA GLU A 499 -17.43 20.06 -3.18
C GLU A 499 -18.57 20.92 -2.66
N LEU A 500 -19.42 20.33 -1.82
CA LEU A 500 -20.41 21.03 -1.02
C LEU A 500 -20.41 20.48 0.40
N TRP A 501 -20.75 21.33 1.37
CA TRP A 501 -20.92 20.92 2.76
C TRP A 501 -22.00 21.75 3.44
N ILE A 502 -22.66 21.14 4.41
CA ILE A 502 -23.67 21.74 5.26
C ILE A 502 -23.41 21.23 6.67
N ASP A 503 -23.25 22.16 7.63
CA ASP A 503 -23.25 21.88 9.05
C ASP A 503 -24.43 22.58 9.68
N ASN A 504 -25.24 21.87 10.47
CA ASN A 504 -26.42 22.39 11.14
C ASN A 504 -26.55 21.81 12.55
N TYR A 505 -27.29 22.47 13.42
CA TYR A 505 -27.52 22.05 14.80
C TYR A 505 -28.89 22.53 15.31
N GLY A 506 -29.24 22.15 16.55
CA GLY A 506 -30.53 22.47 17.13
C GLY A 506 -31.63 21.55 16.65
N PHE A 507 -31.40 20.24 16.74
CA PHE A 507 -32.39 19.18 16.46
C PHE A 507 -33.26 18.95 17.70
N GLN A 508 -34.52 18.53 17.48
CA GLN A 508 -35.47 18.30 18.57
C GLN A 508 -35.39 16.89 19.16
N ASP A 509 -34.91 15.94 18.36
CA ASP A 509 -34.77 14.55 18.73
C ASP A 509 -33.63 13.87 17.94
N ASP A 510 -33.24 12.66 18.38
CA ASP A 510 -32.19 11.85 17.78
C ASP A 510 -32.75 10.73 16.88
N TYR A 511 -34.06 10.71 16.60
CA TYR A 511 -34.76 9.58 15.98
C TYR A 511 -34.23 9.18 14.59
N PHE A 512 -33.78 10.17 13.79
CA PHE A 512 -33.29 9.94 12.42
C PHE A 512 -31.79 10.15 12.24
N GLY A 513 -31.04 10.47 13.29
CA GLY A 513 -29.72 11.05 13.13
C GLY A 513 -29.81 12.34 12.31
N GLY A 514 -29.44 13.49 12.86
CA GLY A 514 -29.69 14.81 12.24
C GLY A 514 -29.21 14.95 10.80
N TRP A 515 -28.18 14.20 10.41
CA TRP A 515 -27.61 14.26 9.06
C TRP A 515 -28.49 13.64 7.96
N HIS A 516 -29.46 12.78 8.30
CA HIS A 516 -30.44 12.25 7.35
C HIS A 516 -31.51 13.27 6.98
N ASN A 517 -31.76 14.25 7.85
CA ASN A 517 -32.69 15.35 7.60
C ASN A 517 -32.11 16.68 8.13
N ILE A 518 -30.95 17.07 7.58
CA ILE A 518 -30.18 18.21 8.08
C ILE A 518 -30.94 19.53 8.07
N GLY A 519 -31.96 19.66 7.24
CA GLY A 519 -32.75 20.90 7.09
C GLY A 519 -33.68 21.23 8.27
N ILE A 520 -33.94 20.27 9.20
CA ILE A 520 -34.83 20.54 10.35
C ILE A 520 -34.14 21.19 11.54
N GLY A 521 -32.80 21.17 11.60
CA GLY A 521 -32.05 21.87 12.64
C GLY A 521 -32.37 23.36 12.68
N SER A 522 -32.63 23.91 13.87
CA SER A 522 -33.10 25.29 14.04
C SER A 522 -32.08 26.35 13.62
N ALA A 523 -30.77 26.01 13.72
CA ALA A 523 -29.70 26.95 13.36
C ALA A 523 -29.76 27.41 11.89
N LEU A 524 -30.31 26.60 10.98
CA LEU A 524 -30.54 27.01 9.59
C LEU A 524 -31.54 28.16 9.50
N LYS A 525 -32.64 28.09 10.25
CA LYS A 525 -33.66 29.15 10.29
C LYS A 525 -33.11 30.41 10.93
N ASP A 526 -32.21 30.29 11.88
CA ASP A 526 -31.57 31.40 12.60
C ASP A 526 -30.40 32.01 11.82
N GLY A 527 -30.09 31.51 10.62
CA GLY A 527 -28.94 31.98 9.83
C GLY A 527 -27.57 31.62 10.42
N LYS A 528 -27.50 30.57 11.26
CA LYS A 528 -26.31 30.14 11.98
C LYS A 528 -25.71 28.84 11.42
N ALA A 529 -26.40 28.16 10.50
CA ALA A 529 -25.87 26.99 9.82
C ALA A 529 -24.68 27.37 8.92
N ASN A 530 -23.68 26.51 8.85
CA ASN A 530 -22.54 26.69 7.95
C ASN A 530 -22.80 25.93 6.64
N ILE A 531 -22.90 26.65 5.55
CA ILE A 531 -23.17 26.09 4.21
C ILE A 531 -22.13 26.63 3.25
N GLY A 532 -21.52 25.74 2.48
CA GLY A 532 -20.54 26.16 1.49
C GLY A 532 -20.42 25.21 0.31
N SER A 533 -19.87 25.73 -0.75
CA SER A 533 -19.48 24.95 -1.93
C SER A 533 -18.20 25.51 -2.54
N LYS A 534 -17.48 24.65 -3.23
CA LYS A 534 -16.24 25.02 -3.90
C LYS A 534 -16.12 24.27 -5.22
N LYS A 535 -15.70 24.97 -6.27
CA LYS A 535 -15.29 24.38 -7.54
C LYS A 535 -13.86 24.79 -7.88
N THR A 536 -13.01 23.84 -8.22
CA THR A 536 -11.61 24.11 -8.53
C THR A 536 -11.21 23.31 -9.79
N PRO A 537 -11.34 23.89 -10.98
CA PRO A 537 -10.80 23.29 -12.19
C PRO A 537 -9.30 23.55 -12.29
N THR A 538 -8.53 22.56 -12.73
CA THR A 538 -7.11 22.67 -12.94
C THR A 538 -6.68 21.96 -14.22
N ASN A 539 -5.79 22.61 -15.00
CA ASN A 539 -5.25 22.07 -16.23
C ASN A 539 -3.73 22.08 -16.17
N LEU A 540 -3.11 21.01 -16.67
CA LEU A 540 -1.66 20.90 -16.81
C LEU A 540 -1.33 20.36 -18.21
N ILE A 541 -0.54 21.12 -18.96
CA ILE A 541 -0.05 20.75 -20.28
C ILE A 541 1.48 20.63 -20.21
N GLY A 542 2.03 19.57 -20.78
CA GLY A 542 3.47 19.38 -20.79
C GLY A 542 3.99 18.84 -22.12
N PHE A 543 5.12 19.40 -22.56
CA PHE A 543 5.96 18.84 -23.62
C PHE A 543 7.25 18.34 -23.00
N PHE A 544 7.68 17.15 -23.37
CA PHE A 544 8.85 16.54 -22.76
C PHE A 544 9.68 15.74 -23.77
N GLY A 545 10.96 15.64 -23.45
CA GLY A 545 11.89 14.85 -24.24
C GLY A 545 12.95 14.21 -23.36
N ARG A 546 13.44 13.05 -23.78
CA ARG A 546 14.55 12.34 -23.15
C ARG A 546 15.43 11.74 -24.24
N ALA A 547 16.73 11.92 -24.11
CA ALA A 547 17.72 11.26 -24.95
C ALA A 547 18.65 10.44 -24.06
N THR A 548 18.92 9.20 -24.47
CA THR A 548 19.90 8.33 -23.82
C THR A 548 20.88 7.81 -24.85
N TYR A 549 22.14 7.73 -24.44
CA TYR A 549 23.21 7.17 -25.25
C TYR A 549 24.03 6.19 -24.41
N SER A 550 24.35 5.03 -24.97
CA SER A 550 25.20 4.04 -24.35
C SER A 550 26.29 3.60 -25.34
N PHE A 551 27.53 3.58 -24.87
CA PHE A 551 28.66 3.06 -25.62
C PHE A 551 29.26 1.84 -24.93
N LYS A 552 29.29 0.70 -25.64
CA LYS A 552 29.78 -0.60 -25.14
C LYS A 552 29.12 -1.05 -23.82
N ASN A 553 27.88 -0.60 -23.52
CA ASN A 553 27.17 -0.82 -22.24
C ASN A 553 27.99 -0.37 -21.01
N ARG A 554 28.99 0.50 -21.21
CA ARG A 554 29.91 0.96 -20.14
C ARG A 554 29.83 2.46 -19.90
N TYR A 555 29.65 3.25 -20.96
CA TYR A 555 29.51 4.70 -20.85
C TYR A 555 28.09 5.07 -21.19
N LEU A 556 27.39 5.63 -20.21
CA LEU A 556 25.98 5.96 -20.29
C LEU A 556 25.80 7.46 -20.09
N LEU A 557 25.01 8.09 -20.97
CA LEU A 557 24.63 9.49 -20.87
C LEU A 557 23.12 9.60 -21.04
N MET A 558 22.47 10.38 -20.18
CA MET A 558 21.05 10.68 -20.27
C MET A 558 20.80 12.17 -20.07
N GLY A 559 19.94 12.75 -20.90
CA GLY A 559 19.40 14.09 -20.71
C GLY A 559 17.88 14.07 -20.86
N ALA A 560 17.17 14.79 -20.00
CA ALA A 560 15.72 14.96 -20.07
C ALA A 560 15.34 16.42 -19.88
N LEU A 561 14.33 16.86 -20.61
CA LEU A 561 13.76 18.20 -20.51
C LEU A 561 12.24 18.10 -20.53
N ARG A 562 11.58 18.93 -19.71
CA ARG A 562 10.12 19.10 -19.73
C ARG A 562 9.79 20.59 -19.61
N TYR A 563 8.82 21.00 -20.41
CA TYR A 563 8.21 22.32 -20.36
C TYR A 563 6.74 22.14 -19.98
N GLU A 564 6.28 22.84 -18.95
CA GLU A 564 4.93 22.72 -18.41
C GLU A 564 4.24 24.08 -18.33
N GLY A 565 2.94 24.09 -18.65
CA GLY A 565 2.02 25.16 -18.34
C GLY A 565 0.89 24.65 -17.43
N ALA A 566 0.65 25.35 -16.31
CA ALA A 566 -0.37 25.00 -15.34
C ALA A 566 -1.33 26.19 -15.15
N SER A 567 -2.63 25.91 -15.09
CA SER A 567 -3.66 26.95 -14.86
C SER A 567 -3.70 27.46 -13.41
N GLN A 568 -2.91 26.86 -12.53
CA GLN A 568 -2.84 27.19 -11.10
C GLN A 568 -1.75 28.23 -10.78
N LEU A 569 -0.92 28.59 -11.74
CA LEU A 569 0.21 29.51 -11.61
C LEU A 569 -0.11 30.88 -12.17
#